data_aababb3d0d54946c8365bc44b4ed86fe
#
_entry.id   aababb3d0d54946c8365bc44b4ed86fe
#
_cell.length_a   1.000
_cell.length_b   1.000
_cell.length_c   1.000
_cell.angle_alpha   90.00
_cell.angle_beta   90.00
_cell.angle_gamma   90.00
#
_symmetry.space_group_name_H-M   'P 1'
#
loop_
_entity.id
_entity.type
_entity.pdbx_description
1 polymer ?
#
loop_
_entity_poly.entity_id
_entity_poly.type
_entity_poly.pdbx_seq_one_letter_code
_entity_poly.pdbx_strand_id
1 'polypeptide(L)'
;ELIFANSEGDPEKGASEAERLIQQEGVVMLMGSYQSSVVATASQVAERAKVPFFVVESSSPSLTSRGFKYIFRQGAHDAMIAKTTFDFIDSIRKEKGINSLAFIYENTIFGTDTANSWQKLADERGYKVVESLAYPANTTNMNSEVQRLMNAKPDLVMASSYVSDAVLMMNTFKQMNYMPNLLANAVGFTESTFFNMLGKDAEYIISRMLYCSDYAKINENAAKIEKLFTERTGIPHMNDNTVRAVQAAFVVADVLERSKSLNPTDIRDAFATTNIPAKDLIVPWKSISFDENGQNQNATAVIAQVQNGAYATVWPHEFATSDLIFPLPGWDER
;
A
#
# COMPACT_ATOMS: atom_id res chain seq x y z
N GLU A 1 -11.33 -14.54 19.98
CA GLU A 1 -10.08 -14.10 20.60
C GLU A 1 -9.02 -13.87 19.51
N LEU A 2 -8.15 -12.86 19.70
CA LEU A 2 -7.03 -12.60 18.81
C LEU A 2 -5.73 -13.03 19.49
N ILE A 3 -4.88 -13.77 18.75
CA ILE A 3 -3.53 -14.17 19.17
C ILE A 3 -2.54 -13.45 18.26
N PHE A 4 -1.64 -12.66 18.86
CA PHE A 4 -0.67 -11.87 18.13
C PHE A 4 0.67 -12.61 18.02
N ALA A 5 1.30 -12.49 16.85
CA ALA A 5 2.65 -12.95 16.57
C ALA A 5 3.44 -11.86 15.86
N ASN A 6 4.74 -11.80 16.06
CA ASN A 6 5.61 -10.80 15.46
C ASN A 6 6.66 -11.46 14.57
N SER A 7 6.55 -11.24 13.27
CA SER A 7 7.53 -11.71 12.28
C SER A 7 8.82 -10.89 12.25
N GLU A 8 8.84 -9.70 12.87
CA GLU A 8 9.96 -8.72 12.78
C GLU A 8 10.37 -8.35 11.34
N GLY A 9 9.44 -8.56 10.38
CA GLY A 9 9.72 -8.34 8.96
C GLY A 9 10.52 -9.47 8.30
N ASP A 10 10.86 -10.53 9.04
CA ASP A 10 11.61 -11.67 8.56
C ASP A 10 10.68 -12.76 8.00
N PRO A 11 10.89 -13.23 6.74
CA PRO A 11 10.05 -14.23 6.11
C PRO A 11 10.12 -15.63 6.76
N GLU A 12 11.28 -16.03 7.28
CA GLU A 12 11.45 -17.34 7.94
C GLU A 12 10.76 -17.33 9.29
N LYS A 13 10.92 -16.24 10.05
CA LYS A 13 10.20 -16.05 11.31
C LYS A 13 8.69 -15.97 11.07
N GLY A 14 8.25 -15.29 10.00
CA GLY A 14 6.83 -15.24 9.62
C GLY A 14 6.24 -16.63 9.34
N ALA A 15 6.98 -17.50 8.65
CA ALA A 15 6.58 -18.88 8.41
C ALA A 15 6.52 -19.70 9.72
N SER A 16 7.54 -19.56 10.58
CA SER A 16 7.61 -20.26 11.88
C SER A 16 6.47 -19.85 12.81
N GLU A 17 6.16 -18.55 12.89
CA GLU A 17 5.04 -18.05 13.69
C GLU A 17 3.69 -18.51 13.13
N ALA A 18 3.52 -18.54 11.81
CA ALA A 18 2.31 -19.10 11.20
C ALA A 18 2.11 -20.58 11.56
N GLU A 19 3.19 -21.37 11.53
CA GLU A 19 3.16 -22.77 11.93
C GLU A 19 2.82 -22.94 13.41
N ARG A 20 3.44 -22.15 14.30
CA ARG A 20 3.15 -22.15 15.74
C ARG A 20 1.68 -21.81 16.02
N LEU A 21 1.15 -20.75 15.41
CA LEU A 21 -0.25 -20.32 15.58
C LEU A 21 -1.23 -21.43 15.17
N ILE A 22 -0.95 -22.10 14.04
CA ILE A 22 -1.82 -23.15 13.53
C ILE A 22 -1.72 -24.42 14.40
N GLN A 23 -0.50 -24.90 14.71
CA GLN A 23 -0.30 -26.21 15.32
C GLN A 23 -0.39 -26.20 16.84
N GLN A 24 0.04 -25.10 17.49
CA GLN A 24 0.07 -25.04 18.95
C GLN A 24 -1.10 -24.27 19.54
N GLU A 25 -1.51 -23.15 18.88
CA GLU A 25 -2.62 -22.35 19.36
C GLU A 25 -3.97 -22.74 18.75
N GLY A 26 -3.97 -23.54 17.68
CA GLY A 26 -5.18 -24.05 17.05
C GLY A 26 -6.03 -22.95 16.39
N VAL A 27 -5.40 -21.88 15.84
CA VAL A 27 -6.15 -20.81 15.20
C VAL A 27 -6.89 -21.31 13.96
N VAL A 28 -8.10 -20.80 13.75
CA VAL A 28 -8.97 -21.18 12.64
C VAL A 28 -8.72 -20.38 11.36
N MET A 29 -8.00 -19.27 11.46
CA MET A 29 -7.52 -18.43 10.34
C MET A 29 -6.33 -17.59 10.78
N LEU A 30 -5.56 -17.15 9.81
CA LEU A 30 -4.48 -16.16 9.98
C LEU A 30 -4.86 -14.86 9.27
N MET A 31 -4.40 -13.72 9.78
CA MET A 31 -4.50 -12.43 9.11
C MET A 31 -3.22 -11.60 9.29
N GLY A 32 -2.90 -10.81 8.30
CA GLY A 32 -1.71 -9.97 8.21
C GLY A 32 -1.14 -10.07 6.79
N SER A 33 0.08 -9.80 6.55
CA SER A 33 1.10 -9.07 7.27
C SER A 33 1.44 -7.81 6.48
N TYR A 34 2.37 -7.00 6.98
CA TYR A 34 2.78 -5.77 6.29
C TYR A 34 3.68 -6.06 5.08
N GLN A 35 4.77 -6.85 5.27
CA GLN A 35 5.71 -7.15 4.21
C GLN A 35 5.22 -8.30 3.31
N SER A 36 5.32 -8.09 1.99
CA SER A 36 4.95 -9.11 1.00
C SER A 36 5.81 -10.38 1.09
N SER A 37 7.09 -10.24 1.43
CA SER A 37 8.01 -11.37 1.64
C SER A 37 7.56 -12.27 2.80
N VAL A 38 7.07 -11.68 3.90
CA VAL A 38 6.52 -12.42 5.05
C VAL A 38 5.22 -13.13 4.68
N VAL A 39 4.31 -12.43 3.97
CA VAL A 39 3.06 -13.06 3.50
C VAL A 39 3.34 -14.22 2.54
N ALA A 40 4.36 -14.10 1.69
CA ALA A 40 4.72 -15.15 0.74
C ALA A 40 5.04 -16.50 1.45
N THR A 41 5.79 -16.46 2.55
CA THR A 41 6.17 -17.64 3.31
C THR A 41 5.06 -18.11 4.28
N ALA A 42 4.49 -17.20 5.05
CA ALA A 42 3.43 -17.51 6.02
C ALA A 42 2.16 -18.08 5.36
N SER A 43 1.73 -17.51 4.21
CA SER A 43 0.58 -18.03 3.48
C SER A 43 0.83 -19.38 2.82
N GLN A 44 2.08 -19.75 2.53
CA GLN A 44 2.42 -21.11 2.07
C GLN A 44 2.24 -22.13 3.19
N VAL A 45 2.56 -21.77 4.43
CA VAL A 45 2.26 -22.61 5.61
C VAL A 45 0.76 -22.78 5.77
N ALA A 46 0.01 -21.69 5.73
CA ALA A 46 -1.45 -21.69 5.84
C ALA A 46 -2.12 -22.55 4.75
N GLU A 47 -1.70 -22.42 3.48
CA GLU A 47 -2.21 -23.21 2.36
C GLU A 47 -2.02 -24.71 2.59
N ARG A 48 -0.81 -25.13 2.99
CA ARG A 48 -0.51 -26.56 3.31
C ARG A 48 -1.37 -27.08 4.45
N ALA A 49 -1.62 -26.26 5.46
CA ALA A 49 -2.45 -26.60 6.61
C ALA A 49 -3.97 -26.48 6.32
N LYS A 50 -4.35 -25.97 5.16
CA LYS A 50 -5.74 -25.64 4.80
C LYS A 50 -6.41 -24.69 5.81
N VAL A 51 -5.67 -23.68 6.26
CA VAL A 51 -6.13 -22.60 7.15
C VAL A 51 -6.18 -21.30 6.34
N PRO A 52 -7.31 -20.57 6.32
CA PRO A 52 -7.40 -19.30 5.59
C PRO A 52 -6.36 -18.29 6.03
N PHE A 53 -5.71 -17.63 5.07
CA PHE A 53 -4.83 -16.50 5.29
C PHE A 53 -5.44 -15.24 4.67
N PHE A 54 -5.81 -14.28 5.50
CA PHE A 54 -6.38 -13.02 5.05
C PHE A 54 -5.31 -11.92 4.99
N VAL A 55 -4.96 -11.51 3.77
CA VAL A 55 -3.95 -10.49 3.50
C VAL A 55 -4.56 -9.10 3.70
N VAL A 56 -4.05 -8.37 4.67
CA VAL A 56 -4.56 -7.04 5.04
C VAL A 56 -3.82 -5.93 4.29
N GLU A 57 -2.47 -5.99 4.28
CA GLU A 57 -1.62 -4.88 3.83
C GLU A 57 -0.81 -5.19 2.56
N SER A 58 -0.22 -6.37 2.46
CA SER A 58 0.74 -6.70 1.41
C SER A 58 0.15 -6.62 0.01
N SER A 59 0.86 -5.97 -0.93
CA SER A 59 0.34 -5.60 -2.24
C SER A 59 0.98 -6.32 -3.44
N SER A 60 2.04 -7.14 -3.25
CA SER A 60 2.66 -7.87 -4.36
C SER A 60 1.64 -8.73 -5.13
N PRO A 61 1.54 -8.59 -6.47
CA PRO A 61 0.64 -9.41 -7.30
C PRO A 61 0.92 -10.90 -7.20
N SER A 62 2.19 -11.29 -6.98
CA SER A 62 2.61 -12.67 -6.90
C SER A 62 1.94 -13.45 -5.76
N LEU A 63 1.46 -12.77 -4.72
CA LEU A 63 0.83 -13.43 -3.56
C LEU A 63 -0.47 -14.17 -3.92
N THR A 64 -1.28 -13.63 -4.82
CA THR A 64 -2.56 -14.20 -5.23
C THR A 64 -2.53 -14.88 -6.62
N SER A 65 -1.33 -14.99 -7.25
CA SER A 65 -1.17 -15.67 -8.55
C SER A 65 -0.61 -17.09 -8.46
N ARG A 66 -0.40 -17.61 -7.23
CA ARG A 66 0.22 -18.94 -6.98
C ARG A 66 -0.74 -20.12 -7.07
N GLY A 67 -2.02 -19.87 -7.36
CA GLY A 67 -3.06 -20.90 -7.41
C GLY A 67 -3.51 -21.42 -6.05
N PHE A 68 -3.15 -20.74 -4.95
CA PHE A 68 -3.59 -21.08 -3.59
C PHE A 68 -5.10 -20.89 -3.44
N LYS A 69 -5.72 -21.69 -2.57
CA LYS A 69 -7.18 -21.69 -2.34
C LYS A 69 -7.56 -21.16 -0.97
N TYR A 70 -6.59 -20.98 -0.07
CA TYR A 70 -6.78 -20.51 1.29
C TYR A 70 -6.18 -19.11 1.52
N ILE A 71 -5.86 -18.37 0.47
CA ILE A 71 -5.41 -16.97 0.55
C ILE A 71 -6.49 -16.03 0.03
N PHE A 72 -6.73 -14.93 0.75
CA PHE A 72 -7.68 -13.87 0.34
C PHE A 72 -7.07 -12.51 0.63
N ARG A 73 -7.16 -11.56 -0.31
CA ARG A 73 -6.65 -10.21 -0.14
C ARG A 73 -7.72 -9.16 -0.41
N GLN A 74 -8.00 -8.32 0.59
CA GLN A 74 -9.02 -7.29 0.47
C GLN A 74 -8.59 -6.09 -0.37
N GLY A 75 -7.33 -5.67 -0.28
CA GLY A 75 -6.81 -4.49 -0.97
C GLY A 75 -6.43 -4.74 -2.43
N ALA A 76 -6.19 -3.67 -3.16
CA ALA A 76 -5.62 -3.74 -4.50
C ALA A 76 -4.17 -4.23 -4.45
N HIS A 77 -3.75 -5.01 -5.43
CA HIS A 77 -2.34 -5.36 -5.62
C HIS A 77 -1.62 -4.34 -6.53
N ASP A 78 -0.27 -4.37 -6.52
CA ASP A 78 0.53 -3.35 -7.18
C ASP A 78 0.25 -3.19 -8.68
N ALA A 79 -0.13 -4.23 -9.42
CA ALA A 79 -0.51 -4.08 -10.82
C ALA A 79 -1.84 -3.33 -11.01
N MET A 80 -2.82 -3.47 -10.09
CA MET A 80 -4.06 -2.67 -10.09
C MET A 80 -3.76 -1.22 -9.70
N ILE A 81 -2.92 -1.05 -8.68
CA ILE A 81 -2.47 0.26 -8.20
C ILE A 81 -1.68 0.98 -9.28
N ALA A 82 -0.75 0.30 -9.95
CA ALA A 82 0.04 0.84 -11.04
C ALA A 82 -0.86 1.37 -12.17
N LYS A 83 -1.93 0.65 -12.51
CA LYS A 83 -2.90 1.14 -13.49
C LYS A 83 -3.51 2.47 -13.06
N THR A 84 -4.01 2.58 -11.84
CA THR A 84 -4.57 3.82 -11.29
C THR A 84 -3.53 4.95 -11.27
N THR A 85 -2.29 4.64 -10.87
CA THR A 85 -1.18 5.59 -10.84
C THR A 85 -0.86 6.13 -12.24
N PHE A 86 -0.81 5.26 -13.24
CA PHE A 86 -0.57 5.68 -14.62
C PHE A 86 -1.77 6.39 -15.25
N ASP A 87 -3.01 6.04 -14.88
CA ASP A 87 -4.21 6.81 -15.28
C ASP A 87 -4.12 8.27 -14.77
N PHE A 88 -3.63 8.47 -13.54
CA PHE A 88 -3.33 9.80 -13.01
C PHE A 88 -2.21 10.50 -13.79
N ILE A 89 -1.06 9.83 -14.01
CA ILE A 89 0.07 10.43 -14.75
C ILE A 89 -0.38 10.84 -16.16
N ASP A 90 -1.15 9.99 -16.85
CA ASP A 90 -1.72 10.30 -18.17
C ASP A 90 -2.62 11.53 -18.14
N SER A 91 -3.43 11.69 -17.09
CA SER A 91 -4.34 12.83 -16.94
C SER A 91 -3.63 14.18 -16.87
N ILE A 92 -2.40 14.20 -16.36
CA ILE A 92 -1.57 15.41 -16.23
C ILE A 92 -0.42 15.47 -17.24
N ARG A 93 -0.17 14.38 -17.98
CA ARG A 93 1.00 14.20 -18.85
C ARG A 93 1.26 15.38 -19.78
N LYS A 94 0.25 15.77 -20.56
CA LYS A 94 0.38 16.81 -21.56
C LYS A 94 0.58 18.19 -20.95
N GLU A 95 -0.17 18.48 -19.92
CA GLU A 95 -0.14 19.79 -19.24
C GLU A 95 1.19 20.00 -18.50
N LYS A 96 1.64 18.95 -17.79
CA LYS A 96 2.84 19.01 -16.95
C LYS A 96 4.13 18.57 -17.65
N GLY A 97 4.04 18.14 -18.94
CA GLY A 97 5.21 17.79 -19.75
C GLY A 97 5.90 16.49 -19.34
N ILE A 98 5.19 15.52 -18.75
CA ILE A 98 5.78 14.27 -18.23
C ILE A 98 5.95 13.26 -19.36
N ASN A 99 7.19 13.01 -19.81
CA ASN A 99 7.52 12.05 -20.87
C ASN A 99 8.53 11.00 -20.43
N SER A 100 9.35 11.31 -19.40
CA SER A 100 10.38 10.43 -18.87
C SER A 100 10.12 10.12 -17.39
N LEU A 101 10.30 8.84 -17.05
CA LEU A 101 10.14 8.31 -15.70
C LEU A 101 11.46 7.74 -15.20
N ALA A 102 11.69 7.79 -13.91
CA ALA A 102 12.69 6.98 -13.24
C ALA A 102 12.05 6.24 -12.06
N PHE A 103 12.50 5.01 -11.82
CA PHE A 103 12.05 4.19 -10.72
C PHE A 103 13.17 4.02 -9.70
N ILE A 104 12.83 4.12 -8.41
CA ILE A 104 13.72 3.81 -7.29
C ILE A 104 12.95 2.96 -6.28
N TYR A 105 13.45 1.77 -5.96
CA TYR A 105 12.70 0.79 -5.19
C TYR A 105 13.60 -0.15 -4.40
N GLU A 106 13.09 -0.63 -3.26
CA GLU A 106 13.76 -1.66 -2.50
C GLU A 106 13.66 -3.03 -3.21
N ASN A 107 14.66 -3.88 -3.04
CA ASN A 107 14.86 -5.08 -3.86
C ASN A 107 14.19 -6.36 -3.32
N THR A 108 13.23 -6.24 -2.37
CA THR A 108 12.41 -7.40 -1.97
C THR A 108 11.26 -7.64 -2.94
N ILE A 109 10.39 -8.61 -2.65
CA ILE A 109 9.23 -8.95 -3.50
C ILE A 109 8.34 -7.71 -3.73
N PHE A 110 8.12 -6.88 -2.69
CA PHE A 110 7.26 -5.70 -2.82
C PHE A 110 7.81 -4.70 -3.85
N GLY A 111 9.02 -4.19 -3.66
CA GLY A 111 9.57 -3.18 -4.56
C GLY A 111 9.81 -3.72 -5.97
N THR A 112 10.28 -4.97 -6.10
CA THR A 112 10.52 -5.61 -7.40
C THR A 112 9.23 -5.81 -8.20
N ASP A 113 8.16 -6.34 -7.58
CA ASP A 113 6.87 -6.54 -8.24
C ASP A 113 6.19 -5.21 -8.60
N THR A 114 6.34 -4.19 -7.75
CA THR A 114 5.90 -2.83 -8.03
C THR A 114 6.60 -2.27 -9.27
N ALA A 115 7.95 -2.31 -9.30
CA ALA A 115 8.74 -1.80 -10.41
C ALA A 115 8.45 -2.54 -11.73
N ASN A 116 8.25 -3.85 -11.69
CA ASN A 116 7.85 -4.64 -12.86
C ASN A 116 6.47 -4.19 -13.40
N SER A 117 5.53 -3.90 -12.50
CA SER A 117 4.20 -3.41 -12.87
C SER A 117 4.29 -2.01 -13.50
N TRP A 118 5.15 -1.13 -12.98
CA TRP A 118 5.39 0.19 -13.54
C TRP A 118 6.09 0.12 -14.90
N GLN A 119 7.12 -0.72 -15.04
CA GLN A 119 7.83 -0.89 -16.31
C GLN A 119 6.88 -1.34 -17.42
N LYS A 120 6.05 -2.35 -17.14
CA LYS A 120 5.05 -2.83 -18.09
C LYS A 120 4.13 -1.71 -18.58
N LEU A 121 3.58 -0.93 -17.66
CA LEU A 121 2.67 0.17 -18.01
C LEU A 121 3.39 1.35 -18.68
N ALA A 122 4.62 1.64 -18.30
CA ALA A 122 5.44 2.65 -18.97
C ALA A 122 5.65 2.29 -20.45
N ASP A 123 6.00 1.03 -20.73
CA ASP A 123 6.18 0.52 -22.09
C ASP A 123 4.87 0.57 -22.90
N GLU A 124 3.76 0.08 -22.30
CA GLU A 124 2.44 0.08 -22.94
C GLU A 124 1.93 1.50 -23.28
N ARG A 125 2.26 2.50 -22.43
CA ARG A 125 1.78 3.89 -22.58
C ARG A 125 2.81 4.83 -23.20
N GLY A 126 3.95 4.30 -23.64
CA GLY A 126 4.99 5.05 -24.36
C GLY A 126 5.69 6.10 -23.50
N TYR A 127 5.96 5.79 -22.23
CA TYR A 127 6.86 6.58 -21.40
C TYR A 127 8.29 6.10 -21.57
N LYS A 128 9.24 7.03 -21.54
CA LYS A 128 10.66 6.69 -21.52
C LYS A 128 11.11 6.45 -20.09
N VAL A 129 11.45 5.23 -19.73
CA VAL A 129 12.11 4.93 -18.46
C VAL A 129 13.59 5.21 -18.61
N VAL A 130 14.11 6.24 -17.94
CA VAL A 130 15.51 6.68 -18.02
C VAL A 130 16.41 6.03 -17.00
N GLU A 131 15.85 5.59 -15.85
CA GLU A 131 16.54 4.83 -14.81
C GLU A 131 15.56 3.90 -14.10
N SER A 132 16.05 2.72 -13.69
CA SER A 132 15.32 1.78 -12.85
C SER A 132 16.30 1.24 -11.80
N LEU A 133 16.18 1.75 -10.55
CA LEU A 133 17.19 1.64 -9.52
C LEU A 133 16.67 0.78 -8.36
N ALA A 134 17.09 -0.47 -8.33
CA ALA A 134 16.90 -1.34 -7.17
C ALA A 134 18.00 -1.09 -6.13
N TYR A 135 17.62 -0.98 -4.86
CA TYR A 135 18.56 -0.89 -3.74
C TYR A 135 18.23 -1.95 -2.67
N PRO A 136 19.20 -2.40 -1.87
CA PRO A 136 18.95 -3.33 -0.77
C PRO A 136 18.02 -2.71 0.28
N ALA A 137 16.96 -3.41 0.66
CA ALA A 137 16.09 -2.98 1.76
C ALA A 137 16.90 -2.75 3.05
N ASN A 138 16.54 -1.72 3.82
CA ASN A 138 17.26 -1.23 4.99
C ASN A 138 18.70 -0.76 4.67
N THR A 139 18.92 -0.23 3.47
CA THR A 139 20.19 0.38 3.12
C THR A 139 20.52 1.56 4.03
N THR A 140 21.82 1.86 4.19
CA THR A 140 22.28 3.01 4.99
C THR A 140 22.83 4.15 4.14
N ASN A 141 22.85 4.02 2.81
CA ASN A 141 23.35 5.02 1.88
C ASN A 141 22.63 4.94 0.54
N MET A 142 22.17 6.08 0.00
CA MET A 142 21.52 6.21 -1.31
C MET A 142 22.20 7.26 -2.22
N ASN A 143 23.42 7.69 -1.89
CA ASN A 143 24.09 8.73 -2.67
C ASN A 143 24.29 8.35 -4.13
N SER A 144 24.61 7.08 -4.40
CA SER A 144 24.82 6.56 -5.77
C SER A 144 23.53 6.62 -6.58
N GLU A 145 22.44 6.14 -6.01
CA GLU A 145 21.11 6.10 -6.62
C GLU A 145 20.61 7.53 -6.91
N VAL A 146 20.73 8.41 -5.93
CA VAL A 146 20.33 9.83 -6.07
C VAL A 146 21.19 10.53 -7.13
N GLN A 147 22.51 10.30 -7.15
CA GLN A 147 23.39 10.87 -8.19
C GLN A 147 22.99 10.41 -9.59
N ARG A 148 22.58 9.14 -9.76
CA ARG A 148 22.08 8.61 -11.03
C ARG A 148 20.78 9.30 -11.46
N LEU A 149 19.83 9.49 -10.52
CA LEU A 149 18.60 10.24 -10.80
C LEU A 149 18.88 11.69 -11.24
N MET A 150 19.81 12.38 -10.55
CA MET A 150 20.22 13.74 -10.91
C MET A 150 20.80 13.81 -12.33
N ASN A 151 21.62 12.82 -12.72
CA ASN A 151 22.23 12.76 -14.05
C ASN A 151 21.19 12.43 -15.14
N ALA A 152 20.25 11.55 -14.85
CA ALA A 152 19.21 11.11 -15.79
C ALA A 152 18.11 12.16 -16.03
N LYS A 153 17.90 13.07 -15.08
CA LYS A 153 16.91 14.17 -15.14
C LYS A 153 15.51 13.72 -15.58
N PRO A 154 14.89 12.76 -14.89
CA PRO A 154 13.53 12.33 -15.21
C PRO A 154 12.52 13.46 -14.95
N ASP A 155 11.43 13.48 -15.74
CA ASP A 155 10.31 14.40 -15.48
C ASP A 155 9.55 14.02 -14.20
N LEU A 156 9.53 12.71 -13.86
CA LEU A 156 8.90 12.17 -12.64
C LEU A 156 9.72 11.00 -12.09
N VAL A 157 10.01 11.01 -10.80
CA VAL A 157 10.56 9.88 -10.05
C VAL A 157 9.42 9.13 -9.35
N MET A 158 9.35 7.83 -9.53
CA MET A 158 8.43 6.95 -8.82
C MET A 158 9.21 6.12 -7.79
N ALA A 159 8.80 6.17 -6.52
CA ALA A 159 9.53 5.56 -5.42
C ALA A 159 8.68 4.51 -4.69
N SER A 160 9.27 3.33 -4.43
CA SER A 160 8.65 2.26 -3.63
C SER A 160 9.61 1.83 -2.52
N SER A 161 9.30 2.19 -1.27
CA SER A 161 10.21 2.06 -0.13
C SER A 161 9.45 1.77 1.15
N TYR A 162 10.11 1.12 2.11
CA TYR A 162 9.66 1.09 3.50
C TYR A 162 10.12 2.34 4.25
N VAL A 163 9.65 2.53 5.49
CA VAL A 163 9.78 3.81 6.23
C VAL A 163 11.23 4.28 6.37
N SER A 164 12.14 3.40 6.81
CA SER A 164 13.55 3.75 7.01
C SER A 164 14.21 4.23 5.72
N ASP A 165 13.93 3.52 4.63
CA ASP A 165 14.51 3.81 3.32
C ASP A 165 13.89 5.07 2.70
N ALA A 166 12.58 5.29 2.90
CA ALA A 166 11.90 6.50 2.46
C ALA A 166 12.45 7.76 3.14
N VAL A 167 12.66 7.68 4.46
CA VAL A 167 13.29 8.77 5.23
C VAL A 167 14.73 9.02 4.77
N LEU A 168 15.53 7.95 4.58
CA LEU A 168 16.89 8.06 4.06
C LEU A 168 16.91 8.70 2.67
N MET A 169 16.01 8.29 1.78
CA MET A 169 15.86 8.84 0.43
C MET A 169 15.62 10.35 0.47
N MET A 170 14.64 10.81 1.24
CA MET A 170 14.31 12.22 1.38
C MET A 170 15.47 13.03 1.96
N ASN A 171 16.14 12.51 2.99
CA ASN A 171 17.31 13.15 3.57
C ASN A 171 18.47 13.23 2.57
N THR A 172 18.67 12.19 1.75
CA THR A 172 19.71 12.18 0.71
C THR A 172 19.38 13.19 -0.40
N PHE A 173 18.10 13.27 -0.84
CA PHE A 173 17.66 14.31 -1.77
C PHE A 173 17.97 15.71 -1.24
N LYS A 174 17.66 15.97 0.04
CA LYS A 174 17.92 17.27 0.67
C LYS A 174 19.41 17.57 0.77
N GLN A 175 20.22 16.62 1.23
CA GLN A 175 21.69 16.78 1.35
C GLN A 175 22.35 17.08 0.01
N MET A 176 21.85 16.50 -1.08
CA MET A 176 22.36 16.71 -2.44
C MET A 176 21.69 17.91 -3.14
N ASN A 177 20.86 18.67 -2.43
CA ASN A 177 20.05 19.78 -2.97
C ASN A 177 19.29 19.38 -4.25
N TYR A 178 18.71 18.18 -4.24
CA TYR A 178 17.92 17.63 -5.33
C TYR A 178 16.49 17.41 -4.85
N MET A 179 15.51 17.99 -5.55
CA MET A 179 14.10 17.72 -5.35
C MET A 179 13.47 17.33 -6.66
N PRO A 180 13.28 16.04 -6.91
CA PRO A 180 12.55 15.58 -8.08
C PRO A 180 11.05 15.81 -7.93
N ASN A 181 10.31 15.85 -9.04
CA ASN A 181 8.90 15.53 -8.96
C ASN A 181 8.78 14.08 -8.49
N LEU A 182 8.24 13.86 -7.31
CA LEU A 182 8.23 12.56 -6.63
C LEU A 182 6.81 12.04 -6.46
N LEU A 183 6.55 10.84 -7.00
CA LEU A 183 5.34 10.07 -6.77
C LEU A 183 5.70 8.80 -5.99
N ALA A 184 5.26 8.73 -4.76
CA ALA A 184 5.51 7.62 -3.86
C ALA A 184 4.46 6.51 -3.98
N ASN A 185 4.84 5.28 -3.63
CA ASN A 185 3.97 4.13 -3.62
C ASN A 185 3.47 3.80 -2.20
N ALA A 186 2.85 4.77 -1.53
CA ALA A 186 2.37 4.67 -0.14
C ALA A 186 3.41 4.06 0.82
N VAL A 187 3.01 3.07 1.62
CA VAL A 187 3.85 2.28 2.52
C VAL A 187 4.74 3.17 3.39
N GLY A 188 6.02 3.27 3.10
CA GLY A 188 6.97 4.06 3.89
C GLY A 188 6.70 5.56 3.93
N PHE A 189 6.00 6.10 2.95
CA PHE A 189 5.73 7.53 2.82
C PHE A 189 4.44 7.96 3.54
N THR A 190 3.62 7.03 4.05
CA THR A 190 2.32 7.32 4.68
C THR A 190 2.30 7.11 6.19
N GLU A 191 3.39 6.56 6.74
CA GLU A 191 3.49 6.26 8.16
C GLU A 191 3.74 7.52 9.01
N SER A 192 3.19 7.54 10.23
CA SER A 192 3.41 8.65 11.18
C SER A 192 4.90 8.89 11.47
N THR A 193 5.69 7.83 11.52
CA THR A 193 7.14 7.91 11.69
C THR A 193 7.81 8.73 10.58
N PHE A 194 7.39 8.56 9.32
CA PHE A 194 7.91 9.34 8.19
C PHE A 194 7.69 10.84 8.40
N PHE A 195 6.45 11.22 8.75
CA PHE A 195 6.11 12.63 9.01
C PHE A 195 6.82 13.18 10.25
N ASN A 196 6.91 12.40 11.32
CA ASN A 196 7.59 12.82 12.54
C ASN A 196 9.10 13.08 12.33
N MET A 197 9.74 12.31 11.43
CA MET A 197 11.17 12.47 11.13
C MET A 197 11.46 13.58 10.13
N LEU A 198 10.59 13.84 9.18
CA LEU A 198 10.82 14.81 8.11
C LEU A 198 10.14 16.16 8.35
N GLY A 199 9.05 16.19 9.11
CA GLY A 199 8.30 17.43 9.34
C GLY A 199 7.91 18.10 8.03
N LYS A 200 8.26 19.38 7.89
CA LYS A 200 7.96 20.16 6.68
C LYS A 200 8.64 19.65 5.40
N ASP A 201 9.70 18.87 5.51
CA ASP A 201 10.38 18.31 4.34
C ASP A 201 9.52 17.25 3.62
N ALA A 202 8.46 16.75 4.26
CA ALA A 202 7.48 15.87 3.64
C ALA A 202 6.43 16.63 2.77
N GLU A 203 6.35 17.97 2.85
CA GLU A 203 5.37 18.75 2.08
C GLU A 203 5.47 18.47 0.57
N TYR A 204 4.35 18.50 -0.09
CA TYR A 204 4.15 18.33 -1.54
C TYR A 204 4.47 16.95 -2.11
N ILE A 205 4.91 15.98 -1.30
CA ILE A 205 5.10 14.61 -1.80
C ILE A 205 3.76 14.07 -2.31
N ILE A 206 3.75 13.59 -3.54
CA ILE A 206 2.58 12.91 -4.10
C ILE A 206 2.69 11.43 -3.76
N SER A 207 1.60 10.81 -3.33
CA SER A 207 1.56 9.35 -3.10
C SER A 207 0.26 8.74 -3.61
N ARG A 208 0.35 7.52 -4.13
CA ARG A 208 -0.84 6.71 -4.27
C ARG A 208 -1.24 6.18 -2.89
N MET A 209 -2.51 6.08 -2.60
CA MET A 209 -3.04 5.57 -1.34
C MET A 209 -4.27 4.71 -1.59
N LEU A 210 -4.55 3.74 -0.74
CA LEU A 210 -5.81 2.99 -0.77
C LEU A 210 -6.89 3.67 0.09
N TYR A 211 -6.47 4.63 0.92
CA TYR A 211 -7.31 5.50 1.71
C TYR A 211 -6.57 6.80 2.05
N CYS A 212 -7.29 7.91 2.01
CA CYS A 212 -6.87 9.19 2.57
C CYS A 212 -7.93 9.65 3.59
N SER A 213 -7.52 10.24 4.71
CA SER A 213 -8.43 10.59 5.82
C SER A 213 -9.52 11.59 5.44
N ASP A 214 -9.29 12.40 4.40
CA ASP A 214 -10.28 13.33 3.87
C ASP A 214 -11.50 12.64 3.23
N TYR A 215 -11.42 11.33 2.91
CA TYR A 215 -12.57 10.52 2.50
C TYR A 215 -13.68 10.50 3.57
N ALA A 216 -13.34 10.65 4.83
CA ALA A 216 -14.31 10.79 5.93
C ALA A 216 -15.24 12.02 5.78
N LYS A 217 -14.87 13.02 4.97
CA LYS A 217 -15.74 14.18 4.68
C LYS A 217 -16.92 13.83 3.78
N ILE A 218 -16.82 12.74 3.01
CA ILE A 218 -17.81 12.31 2.01
C ILE A 218 -18.40 10.92 2.26
N ASN A 219 -17.92 10.21 3.29
CA ASN A 219 -18.41 8.88 3.66
C ASN A 219 -18.75 8.83 5.15
N GLU A 220 -20.04 8.63 5.47
CA GLU A 220 -20.53 8.64 6.86
C GLU A 220 -19.94 7.50 7.72
N ASN A 221 -19.71 6.31 7.15
CA ASN A 221 -19.12 5.19 7.88
C ASN A 221 -17.67 5.49 8.23
N ALA A 222 -16.89 6.00 7.26
CA ALA A 222 -15.52 6.43 7.51
C ALA A 222 -15.49 7.53 8.59
N ALA A 223 -16.37 8.54 8.52
CA ALA A 223 -16.45 9.61 9.52
C ALA A 223 -16.72 9.08 10.94
N LYS A 224 -17.64 8.12 11.08
CA LYS A 224 -17.96 7.49 12.39
C LYS A 224 -16.75 6.74 12.95
N ILE A 225 -16.03 6.00 12.12
CA ILE A 225 -14.86 5.22 12.53
C ILE A 225 -13.67 6.13 12.83
N GLU A 226 -13.41 7.17 12.01
CA GLU A 226 -12.39 8.19 12.29
C GLU A 226 -12.61 8.85 13.65
N LYS A 227 -13.85 9.25 13.96
CA LYS A 227 -14.19 9.84 15.24
C LYS A 227 -13.91 8.86 16.39
N LEU A 228 -14.37 7.62 16.28
CA LEU A 228 -14.15 6.59 17.31
C LEU A 228 -12.66 6.28 17.50
N PHE A 229 -11.90 6.24 16.41
CA PHE A 229 -10.45 6.03 16.45
C PHE A 229 -9.76 7.16 17.21
N THR A 230 -10.06 8.42 16.86
CA THR A 230 -9.50 9.60 17.52
C THR A 230 -9.86 9.63 19.03
N GLU A 231 -11.12 9.34 19.39
CA GLU A 231 -11.56 9.30 20.77
C GLU A 231 -10.84 8.22 21.61
N ARG A 232 -10.50 7.08 21.00
CA ARG A 232 -9.85 5.97 21.70
C ARG A 232 -8.33 6.05 21.76
N THR A 233 -7.72 6.64 20.74
CA THR A 233 -6.25 6.61 20.60
C THR A 233 -5.59 7.94 20.86
N GLY A 234 -6.32 9.06 20.77
CA GLY A 234 -5.77 10.41 20.77
C GLY A 234 -5.06 10.79 19.47
N ILE A 235 -5.03 9.89 18.46
CA ILE A 235 -4.42 10.15 17.15
C ILE A 235 -5.47 10.82 16.26
N PRO A 236 -5.16 11.96 15.60
CA PRO A 236 -6.16 12.75 14.86
C PRO A 236 -6.84 12.01 13.71
N HIS A 237 -6.09 11.16 12.98
CA HIS A 237 -6.59 10.47 11.80
C HIS A 237 -5.99 9.07 11.67
N MET A 238 -6.78 8.15 11.09
CA MET A 238 -6.24 6.87 10.63
C MET A 238 -5.36 7.11 9.38
N ASN A 239 -4.21 6.45 9.33
CA ASN A 239 -3.42 6.38 8.09
C ASN A 239 -3.94 5.27 7.16
N ASP A 240 -3.35 5.17 5.97
CA ASP A 240 -3.71 4.19 4.93
C ASP A 240 -3.69 2.73 5.44
N ASN A 241 -2.76 2.37 6.31
CA ASN A 241 -2.66 1.01 6.87
C ASN A 241 -3.68 0.78 7.98
N THR A 242 -3.84 1.74 8.89
CA THR A 242 -4.77 1.62 10.01
C THR A 242 -6.21 1.41 9.54
N VAL A 243 -6.68 2.19 8.55
CA VAL A 243 -8.05 2.04 8.04
C VAL A 243 -8.26 0.68 7.37
N ARG A 244 -7.25 0.16 6.65
CA ARG A 244 -7.33 -1.17 6.05
C ARG A 244 -7.39 -2.28 7.10
N ALA A 245 -6.66 -2.14 8.20
CA ALA A 245 -6.74 -3.07 9.32
C ALA A 245 -8.13 -3.06 9.97
N VAL A 246 -8.74 -1.87 10.15
CA VAL A 246 -10.12 -1.75 10.65
C VAL A 246 -11.12 -2.34 9.65
N GLN A 247 -10.99 -2.05 8.35
CA GLN A 247 -11.85 -2.66 7.32
C GLN A 247 -11.71 -4.20 7.33
N ALA A 248 -10.50 -4.72 7.52
CA ALA A 248 -10.26 -6.15 7.61
C ALA A 248 -11.01 -6.80 8.78
N ALA A 249 -11.10 -6.11 9.93
CA ALA A 249 -11.87 -6.61 11.07
C ALA A 249 -13.38 -6.74 10.74
N PHE A 250 -13.94 -5.79 9.98
CA PHE A 250 -15.34 -5.90 9.51
C PHE A 250 -15.52 -7.06 8.52
N VAL A 251 -14.56 -7.26 7.60
CA VAL A 251 -14.61 -8.41 6.67
C VAL A 251 -14.54 -9.73 7.44
N VAL A 252 -13.65 -9.83 8.43
CA VAL A 252 -13.53 -11.05 9.25
C VAL A 252 -14.82 -11.31 10.05
N ALA A 253 -15.44 -10.26 10.62
CA ALA A 253 -16.70 -10.40 11.32
C ALA A 253 -17.80 -10.94 10.40
N ASP A 254 -17.99 -10.35 9.21
CA ASP A 254 -18.94 -10.81 8.20
C ASP A 254 -18.69 -12.27 7.78
N VAL A 255 -17.43 -12.62 7.55
CA VAL A 255 -17.03 -14.00 7.15
C VAL A 255 -17.37 -15.00 8.27
N LEU A 256 -17.03 -14.68 9.52
CA LEU A 256 -17.29 -15.59 10.66
C LEU A 256 -18.79 -15.73 10.95
N GLU A 257 -19.57 -14.67 10.78
CA GLU A 257 -21.05 -14.71 10.93
C GLU A 257 -21.72 -15.58 9.86
N ARG A 258 -21.20 -15.54 8.61
CA ARG A 258 -21.73 -16.35 7.49
C ARG A 258 -21.17 -17.77 7.45
N SER A 259 -20.08 -18.03 8.13
CA SER A 259 -19.47 -19.36 8.12
C SER A 259 -20.37 -20.39 8.79
N LYS A 260 -20.46 -21.58 8.20
CA LYS A 260 -21.27 -22.67 8.74
C LYS A 260 -20.77 -23.19 10.07
N SER A 261 -19.46 -23.12 10.28
CA SER A 261 -18.77 -23.50 11.51
C SER A 261 -17.43 -22.80 11.60
N LEU A 262 -16.70 -22.98 12.72
CA LEU A 262 -15.32 -22.52 12.87
C LEU A 262 -14.29 -23.49 12.24
N ASN A 263 -14.73 -24.44 11.42
CA ASN A 263 -13.79 -25.24 10.63
C ASN A 263 -13.11 -24.34 9.58
N PRO A 264 -11.78 -24.39 9.42
CA PRO A 264 -11.06 -23.56 8.45
C PRO A 264 -11.58 -23.66 7.02
N THR A 265 -12.09 -24.81 6.58
CA THR A 265 -12.68 -24.97 5.24
C THR A 265 -14.00 -24.20 5.11
N ASP A 266 -14.88 -24.23 6.13
CA ASP A 266 -16.11 -23.44 6.11
C ASP A 266 -15.84 -21.94 6.13
N ILE A 267 -14.82 -21.50 6.87
CA ILE A 267 -14.35 -20.10 6.87
C ILE A 267 -13.81 -19.71 5.49
N ARG A 268 -13.00 -20.58 4.86
CA ARG A 268 -12.52 -20.38 3.49
C ARG A 268 -13.67 -20.21 2.50
N ASP A 269 -14.71 -21.04 2.60
CA ASP A 269 -15.89 -20.98 1.73
C ASP A 269 -16.70 -19.71 1.97
N ALA A 270 -16.78 -19.24 3.22
CA ALA A 270 -17.38 -17.96 3.54
C ALA A 270 -16.58 -16.78 2.94
N PHE A 271 -15.23 -16.81 2.98
CA PHE A 271 -14.41 -15.84 2.24
C PHE A 271 -14.70 -15.84 0.74
N ALA A 272 -14.70 -17.02 0.11
CA ALA A 272 -14.90 -17.17 -1.33
C ALA A 272 -16.26 -16.62 -1.81
N THR A 273 -17.26 -16.53 -0.92
CA THR A 273 -18.60 -15.99 -1.21
C THR A 273 -18.82 -14.58 -0.67
N THR A 274 -17.78 -13.90 -0.21
CA THR A 274 -17.87 -12.53 0.31
C THR A 274 -18.33 -11.57 -0.79
N ASN A 275 -19.30 -10.70 -0.46
CA ASN A 275 -19.77 -9.63 -1.33
C ASN A 275 -20.26 -8.45 -0.48
N ILE A 276 -19.35 -7.59 -0.06
CA ILE A 276 -19.64 -6.40 0.76
C ILE A 276 -19.70 -5.18 -0.16
N PRO A 277 -20.87 -4.52 -0.31
CA PRO A 277 -21.03 -3.39 -1.22
C PRO A 277 -20.38 -2.10 -0.69
N ALA A 278 -20.09 -1.15 -1.59
CA ALA A 278 -19.44 0.13 -1.27
C ALA A 278 -20.06 0.90 -0.10
N LYS A 279 -21.39 0.87 0.02
CA LYS A 279 -22.12 1.59 1.08
C LYS A 279 -21.79 1.11 2.51
N ASP A 280 -21.27 -0.12 2.64
CA ASP A 280 -20.92 -0.73 3.94
C ASP A 280 -19.41 -0.67 4.22
N LEU A 281 -18.63 -0.02 3.32
CA LEU A 281 -17.19 0.14 3.46
C LEU A 281 -16.82 1.47 4.13
N ILE A 282 -15.63 1.49 4.72
CA ILE A 282 -14.97 2.70 5.23
C ILE A 282 -13.81 3.18 4.34
N VAL A 283 -13.64 2.54 3.20
CA VAL A 283 -12.60 2.80 2.20
C VAL A 283 -13.23 3.12 0.85
N PRO A 284 -12.56 3.87 -0.06
CA PRO A 284 -13.12 4.32 -1.33
C PRO A 284 -13.11 3.22 -2.41
N TRP A 285 -13.55 2.01 -2.04
CA TRP A 285 -13.59 0.87 -2.95
C TRP A 285 -15.02 0.58 -3.42
N LYS A 286 -15.15 -0.05 -4.58
CA LYS A 286 -16.47 -0.36 -5.17
C LYS A 286 -17.19 -1.48 -4.43
N SER A 287 -16.45 -2.47 -3.92
CA SER A 287 -16.93 -3.56 -3.08
C SER A 287 -15.76 -4.38 -2.56
N ILE A 288 -16.04 -5.35 -1.67
CA ILE A 288 -15.10 -6.42 -1.36
C ILE A 288 -15.74 -7.72 -1.80
N SER A 289 -15.17 -8.31 -2.86
CA SER A 289 -15.52 -9.64 -3.37
C SER A 289 -14.26 -10.27 -3.96
N PHE A 290 -14.10 -11.57 -3.76
CA PHE A 290 -12.87 -12.25 -4.15
C PHE A 290 -13.08 -13.07 -5.43
N ASP A 291 -12.09 -13.00 -6.34
CA ASP A 291 -12.03 -13.85 -7.51
C ASP A 291 -11.56 -15.29 -7.15
N GLU A 292 -11.40 -16.12 -8.17
CA GLU A 292 -10.92 -17.50 -8.03
C GLU A 292 -9.53 -17.67 -7.40
N ASN A 293 -8.73 -16.59 -7.39
CA ASN A 293 -7.40 -16.52 -6.80
C ASN A 293 -7.42 -15.84 -5.40
N GLY A 294 -8.60 -15.51 -4.88
CA GLY A 294 -8.76 -14.83 -3.59
C GLY A 294 -8.41 -13.35 -3.61
N GLN A 295 -8.35 -12.72 -4.80
CA GLN A 295 -8.07 -11.28 -4.95
C GLN A 295 -9.36 -10.48 -5.04
N ASN A 296 -9.49 -9.41 -4.24
CA ASN A 296 -10.52 -8.41 -4.47
C ASN A 296 -10.18 -7.58 -5.72
N GLN A 297 -11.00 -7.71 -6.76
CA GLN A 297 -10.85 -6.97 -8.02
C GLN A 297 -11.45 -5.56 -7.99
N ASN A 298 -12.16 -5.21 -6.92
CA ASN A 298 -12.92 -3.96 -6.80
C ASN A 298 -12.27 -2.93 -5.87
N ALA A 299 -11.10 -3.25 -5.30
CA ALA A 299 -10.27 -2.31 -4.57
C ALA A 299 -9.62 -1.32 -5.54
N THR A 300 -9.64 -0.05 -5.18
CA THR A 300 -9.08 1.05 -5.99
C THR A 300 -8.11 1.89 -5.15
N ALA A 301 -7.25 2.65 -5.82
CA ALA A 301 -6.38 3.62 -5.19
C ALA A 301 -6.84 5.06 -5.50
N VAL A 302 -6.42 5.98 -4.67
CA VAL A 302 -6.48 7.43 -4.91
C VAL A 302 -5.05 7.98 -4.97
N ILE A 303 -4.89 9.17 -5.53
CA ILE A 303 -3.64 9.92 -5.47
C ILE A 303 -3.87 11.10 -4.51
N ALA A 304 -2.98 11.22 -3.55
CA ALA A 304 -3.01 12.30 -2.58
C ALA A 304 -1.66 13.02 -2.56
N GLN A 305 -1.65 14.25 -2.12
CA GLN A 305 -0.46 15.07 -1.96
C GLN A 305 -0.39 15.60 -0.53
N VAL A 306 0.79 15.63 0.06
CA VAL A 306 0.98 16.28 1.37
C VAL A 306 0.81 17.78 1.20
N GLN A 307 -0.18 18.34 1.88
CA GLN A 307 -0.47 19.77 1.90
C GLN A 307 -0.86 20.18 3.32
N ASN A 308 -0.14 21.18 3.86
CA ASN A 308 -0.33 21.64 5.24
C ASN A 308 -0.10 20.52 6.29
N GLY A 309 0.88 19.67 6.07
CA GLY A 309 1.28 18.60 6.99
C GLY A 309 0.42 17.34 6.96
N ALA A 310 -0.54 17.23 6.05
CA ALA A 310 -1.40 16.05 5.89
C ALA A 310 -1.64 15.70 4.43
N TYR A 311 -1.94 14.45 4.14
CA TYR A 311 -2.37 14.06 2.80
C TYR A 311 -3.77 14.62 2.50
N ALA A 312 -3.91 15.23 1.31
CA ALA A 312 -5.17 15.62 0.70
C ALA A 312 -5.32 14.90 -0.65
N THR A 313 -6.48 14.35 -0.91
CA THR A 313 -6.76 13.66 -2.18
C THR A 313 -6.81 14.68 -3.32
N VAL A 314 -6.00 14.42 -4.37
CA VAL A 314 -5.92 15.27 -5.57
C VAL A 314 -6.47 14.58 -6.82
N TRP A 315 -6.65 13.25 -6.77
CA TRP A 315 -7.20 12.46 -7.87
C TRP A 315 -7.75 11.11 -7.37
N PRO A 316 -8.84 10.53 -7.98
CA PRO A 316 -9.63 11.10 -9.08
C PRO A 316 -10.48 12.30 -8.64
N HIS A 317 -10.96 13.11 -9.57
CA HIS A 317 -11.71 14.33 -9.28
C HIS A 317 -12.95 14.13 -8.42
N GLU A 318 -13.60 12.96 -8.51
CA GLU A 318 -14.77 12.61 -7.70
C GLU A 318 -14.49 12.52 -6.19
N PHE A 319 -13.22 12.27 -5.82
CA PHE A 319 -12.75 12.18 -4.42
C PHE A 319 -11.80 13.33 -4.05
N ALA A 320 -11.40 14.16 -5.02
CA ALA A 320 -10.43 15.23 -4.79
C ALA A 320 -10.97 16.28 -3.82
N THR A 321 -10.18 16.62 -2.82
CA THR A 321 -10.45 17.66 -1.83
C THR A 321 -9.49 18.84 -1.95
N SER A 322 -8.49 18.73 -2.82
CA SER A 322 -7.48 19.75 -3.06
C SER A 322 -6.94 19.66 -4.49
N ASP A 323 -6.37 20.75 -4.97
CA ASP A 323 -5.71 20.82 -6.26
C ASP A 323 -4.26 20.28 -6.19
N LEU A 324 -3.78 19.69 -7.28
CA LEU A 324 -2.41 19.22 -7.40
C LEU A 324 -1.44 20.40 -7.53
N ILE A 325 -0.43 20.45 -6.67
CA ILE A 325 0.71 21.35 -6.79
C ILE A 325 1.83 20.63 -7.53
N PHE A 326 2.13 21.07 -8.77
CA PHE A 326 3.13 20.49 -9.65
C PHE A 326 3.71 21.55 -10.61
N PRO A 327 5.04 21.64 -10.85
CA PRO A 327 6.09 20.81 -10.24
C PRO A 327 6.16 20.95 -8.73
N LEU A 328 6.79 19.98 -8.07
CA LEU A 328 6.95 20.04 -6.62
C LEU A 328 7.87 21.20 -6.22
N PRO A 329 7.47 22.02 -5.23
CA PRO A 329 8.32 23.09 -4.69
C PRO A 329 9.67 22.59 -4.18
N GLY A 330 10.70 23.41 -4.35
CA GLY A 330 12.05 23.12 -3.84
C GLY A 330 12.14 23.12 -2.31
N TRP A 331 13.32 22.76 -1.79
CA TRP A 331 13.54 22.64 -0.35
C TRP A 331 13.35 23.96 0.43
N ASP A 332 13.64 25.10 -0.21
CA ASP A 332 13.50 26.42 0.40
C ASP A 332 12.06 26.97 0.41
N GLU A 333 11.15 26.29 -0.29
CA GLU A 333 9.74 26.68 -0.45
C GLU A 333 8.76 25.84 0.41
N ARG A 334 9.30 25.00 1.29
CA ARG A 334 8.55 24.06 2.16
C ARG A 334 8.42 24.53 3.60
#